data_129babe2a43cbc85c79d6c2a02fbad5b
#
_entry.id   129babe2a43cbc85c79d6c2a02fbad5b
#
_cell.length_a   1.000
_cell.length_b   1.000
_cell.length_c   1.000
_cell.angle_alpha   90.00
_cell.angle_beta   90.00
_cell.angle_gamma   90.00
#
_symmetry.space_group_name_H-M   'P 1'
#
loop_
_entity.id
_entity.type
_entity.pdbx_description
1 polymer ?
#
loop_
_entity_poly.entity_id
_entity_poly.type
_entity_poly.pdbx_seq_one_letter_code
_entity_poly.pdbx_strand_id
1 'polypeptide(L)'
;MDGQRKALIVANDEYEHEGLRHLLAPAADAEALAGVLGDSQIGDFDVRVVHNEPAHDIEAQIEDLFADSRPDDVLLLHFSCHGLKSESGDLFFAARNTRPNRLGSTAVSADFVQRCIRASRSRSIVLLLDCCYGGAFGQGVAVRAAGDVNVLDSFPGGKLGGGRGRAVITASSAMEYAFEGDRLADDHGPQPSVFTSALVEGLASGDADRDEDGWVSLNELYDYVFDRVREQNPHQTPSRDVEMQGELYLARSRRQRIRALPIPPDLQTAMTDPNMFTRLGAVSELRARLTSDNLPAAAGAGDALAEMARTEIQYVAEAAATVLAESALRVGEPELHFGQVNQGSDPPQAQCVCSVPRSPAPALSTPPTAGSRSIRRPRGSTCPSTPRAQATYAATSPSKEPWGRPSSPSTSK
;
A
#
# COMPACT_ATOMS: atom_id res chain seq x y z
N MET A 1 -14.60 17.28 9.18
CA MET A 1 -13.27 17.35 9.85
C MET A 1 -12.48 18.41 9.09
N ASP A 2 -12.29 19.60 9.69
CA ASP A 2 -11.68 20.75 8.99
C ASP A 2 -10.17 20.90 9.26
N GLY A 3 -9.50 19.84 9.75
CA GLY A 3 -8.06 19.82 9.97
C GLY A 3 -7.29 19.66 8.67
N GLN A 4 -6.18 20.38 8.55
CA GLN A 4 -5.24 20.22 7.44
C GLN A 4 -4.42 18.94 7.62
N ARG A 5 -4.05 18.34 6.51
CA ARG A 5 -3.15 17.18 6.46
C ARG A 5 -1.84 17.65 5.84
N LYS A 6 -0.76 17.63 6.61
CA LYS A 6 0.54 18.11 6.17
C LYS A 6 1.58 17.03 6.31
N ALA A 7 2.41 16.83 5.31
CA ALA A 7 3.51 15.89 5.34
C ALA A 7 4.83 16.58 4.97
N LEU A 8 5.87 16.29 5.76
CA LEU A 8 7.24 16.64 5.44
C LEU A 8 8.05 15.36 5.24
N ILE A 9 8.65 15.24 4.08
CA ILE A 9 9.52 14.11 3.72
C ILE A 9 10.94 14.62 3.61
N VAL A 10 11.82 14.11 4.47
CA VAL A 10 13.25 14.42 4.50
C VAL A 10 14.01 13.24 3.92
N ALA A 11 14.69 13.45 2.80
CA ALA A 11 15.46 12.43 2.10
C ALA A 11 16.90 12.91 1.89
N ASN A 12 17.87 12.13 2.36
CA ASN A 12 19.29 12.42 2.13
C ASN A 12 20.01 11.16 1.64
N ASP A 13 20.48 11.20 0.42
CA ASP A 13 21.28 10.16 -0.23
C ASP A 13 22.71 10.61 -0.53
N GLU A 14 22.99 11.91 -0.52
CA GLU A 14 24.30 12.49 -0.75
C GLU A 14 24.84 13.15 0.52
N TYR A 15 26.12 12.93 0.79
CA TYR A 15 26.81 13.42 1.98
C TYR A 15 28.17 14.03 1.60
N GLU A 16 28.48 15.23 2.14
CA GLU A 16 29.75 15.92 1.93
C GLU A 16 30.94 15.21 2.60
N HIS A 17 30.67 14.39 3.61
CA HIS A 17 31.71 13.70 4.38
C HIS A 17 31.99 12.30 3.81
N GLU A 18 33.21 12.05 3.36
CA GLU A 18 33.63 10.78 2.73
C GLU A 18 33.39 9.52 3.58
N GLY A 19 33.25 9.68 4.90
CA GLY A 19 32.92 8.59 5.83
C GLY A 19 31.46 8.15 5.80
N LEU A 20 30.56 8.92 5.17
CA LEU A 20 29.16 8.56 4.98
C LEU A 20 28.96 8.06 3.55
N ARG A 21 28.46 6.84 3.40
CA ARG A 21 28.18 6.28 2.07
C ARG A 21 26.95 6.93 1.46
N HIS A 22 26.97 7.08 0.14
CA HIS A 22 25.77 7.41 -0.60
C HIS A 22 24.72 6.31 -0.42
N LEU A 23 23.46 6.71 -0.29
CA LEU A 23 22.31 5.82 -0.29
C LEU A 23 21.67 5.80 -1.68
N LEU A 24 20.97 4.72 -2.04
CA LEU A 24 20.32 4.60 -3.35
C LEU A 24 18.84 4.89 -3.31
N ALA A 25 18.18 4.61 -2.17
CA ALA A 25 16.74 4.65 -2.05
C ALA A 25 16.12 6.01 -1.71
N PRO A 26 16.74 6.95 -0.93
CA PRO A 26 16.02 8.09 -0.37
C PRO A 26 15.32 9.00 -1.38
N ALA A 27 15.93 9.26 -2.53
CA ALA A 27 15.29 10.06 -3.58
C ALA A 27 14.02 9.38 -4.11
N ALA A 28 14.10 8.07 -4.39
CA ALA A 28 12.97 7.27 -4.87
C ALA A 28 11.89 7.09 -3.77
N ASP A 29 12.31 6.93 -2.51
CA ASP A 29 11.40 6.92 -1.36
C ASP A 29 10.57 8.20 -1.29
N ALA A 30 11.25 9.34 -1.38
CA ALA A 30 10.59 10.65 -1.29
C ALA A 30 9.60 10.85 -2.43
N GLU A 31 9.96 10.53 -3.66
CA GLU A 31 9.09 10.68 -4.83
C GLU A 31 7.86 9.78 -4.72
N ALA A 32 8.06 8.50 -4.42
CA ALA A 32 6.97 7.54 -4.34
C ALA A 32 6.00 7.84 -3.19
N LEU A 33 6.53 8.16 -2.00
CA LEU A 33 5.70 8.48 -0.83
C LEU A 33 4.99 9.82 -1.01
N ALA A 34 5.65 10.84 -1.57
CA ALA A 34 5.01 12.12 -1.88
C ALA A 34 3.86 11.96 -2.87
N GLY A 35 4.03 11.11 -3.88
CA GLY A 35 3.00 10.82 -4.86
C GLY A 35 1.73 10.24 -4.24
N VAL A 36 1.84 9.25 -3.36
CA VAL A 36 0.67 8.60 -2.76
C VAL A 36 0.05 9.45 -1.64
N LEU A 37 0.85 10.14 -0.84
CA LEU A 37 0.33 11.03 0.21
C LEU A 37 -0.35 12.27 -0.37
N GLY A 38 0.20 12.84 -1.44
CA GLY A 38 -0.34 14.04 -2.11
C GLY A 38 -1.54 13.78 -3.02
N ASP A 39 -1.82 12.51 -3.36
CA ASP A 39 -2.99 12.16 -4.17
C ASP A 39 -4.29 12.45 -3.40
N SER A 40 -5.11 13.37 -3.94
CA SER A 40 -6.39 13.78 -3.32
C SER A 40 -7.40 12.65 -3.16
N GLN A 41 -7.23 11.54 -3.89
CA GLN A 41 -8.09 10.36 -3.79
C GLN A 41 -7.58 9.34 -2.77
N ILE A 42 -6.35 9.51 -2.25
CA ILE A 42 -5.69 8.60 -1.30
C ILE A 42 -5.40 9.36 0.00
N GLY A 43 -4.23 10.03 0.05
CA GLY A 43 -3.73 10.67 1.27
C GLY A 43 -4.30 12.06 1.52
N ASP A 44 -4.45 12.86 0.48
CA ASP A 44 -4.92 14.26 0.53
C ASP A 44 -4.07 15.14 1.47
N PHE A 45 -2.75 14.90 1.50
CA PHE A 45 -1.80 15.70 2.25
C PHE A 45 -1.22 16.85 1.40
N ASP A 46 -1.00 17.99 2.04
CA ASP A 46 -0.06 19.01 1.55
C ASP A 46 1.36 18.52 1.84
N VAL A 47 2.06 18.05 0.80
CA VAL A 47 3.35 17.37 0.93
C VAL A 47 4.49 18.30 0.57
N ARG A 48 5.46 18.43 1.47
CA ARG A 48 6.73 19.08 1.23
C ARG A 48 7.85 18.05 1.25
N VAL A 49 8.72 18.09 0.25
CA VAL A 49 9.92 17.25 0.17
C VAL A 49 11.16 18.12 0.37
N VAL A 50 12.05 17.68 1.24
CA VAL A 50 13.37 18.28 1.48
C VAL A 50 14.42 17.22 1.15
N HIS A 51 15.20 17.49 0.09
CA HIS A 51 16.16 16.53 -0.45
C HIS A 51 17.57 17.10 -0.45
N ASN A 52 18.51 16.37 0.20
CA ASN A 52 19.92 16.73 0.26
C ASN A 52 20.21 18.15 0.78
N GLU A 53 19.47 18.56 1.81
CA GLU A 53 19.68 19.84 2.45
C GLU A 53 20.57 19.73 3.70
N PRO A 54 21.22 20.82 4.11
CA PRO A 54 21.98 20.84 5.37
C PRO A 54 21.06 20.80 6.59
N ALA A 55 21.59 20.35 7.73
CA ALA A 55 20.82 20.11 8.94
C ALA A 55 19.98 21.32 9.41
N HIS A 56 20.50 22.52 9.32
CA HIS A 56 19.78 23.73 9.77
C HIS A 56 18.58 24.07 8.90
N ASP A 57 18.63 23.77 7.58
CA ASP A 57 17.49 23.97 6.69
C ASP A 57 16.42 22.90 6.93
N ILE A 58 16.83 21.65 7.19
CA ILE A 58 15.90 20.56 7.58
C ILE A 58 15.24 20.93 8.92
N GLU A 59 15.99 21.40 9.90
CA GLU A 59 15.46 21.81 11.22
C GLU A 59 14.43 22.94 11.07
N ALA A 60 14.69 23.94 10.24
CA ALA A 60 13.75 25.02 9.97
C ALA A 60 12.43 24.49 9.37
N GLN A 61 12.50 23.55 8.41
CA GLN A 61 11.32 22.95 7.80
C GLN A 61 10.51 22.07 8.80
N ILE A 62 11.20 21.43 9.75
CA ILE A 62 10.56 20.68 10.82
C ILE A 62 9.85 21.64 11.79
N GLU A 63 10.50 22.76 12.17
CA GLU A 63 9.85 23.78 12.99
C GLU A 63 8.60 24.34 12.30
N ASP A 64 8.66 24.66 11.01
CA ASP A 64 7.53 25.14 10.21
C ASP A 64 6.36 24.15 10.20
N LEU A 65 6.65 22.82 10.07
CA LEU A 65 5.62 21.80 10.09
C LEU A 65 4.82 21.81 11.40
N PHE A 66 5.51 21.97 12.53
CA PHE A 66 4.91 21.82 13.87
C PHE A 66 4.40 23.13 14.47
N ALA A 67 5.01 24.30 14.14
CA ALA A 67 4.75 25.57 14.83
C ALA A 67 3.32 26.09 14.62
N ASP A 68 2.83 26.06 13.38
CA ASP A 68 1.52 26.62 13.00
C ASP A 68 0.39 25.59 12.94
N SER A 69 0.55 24.49 13.66
CA SER A 69 -0.42 23.39 13.65
C SER A 69 -1.64 23.69 14.53
N ARG A 70 -2.80 23.21 14.06
CA ARG A 70 -4.08 23.23 14.80
C ARG A 70 -4.32 21.88 15.48
N PRO A 71 -5.18 21.83 16.51
CA PRO A 71 -5.46 20.57 17.22
C PRO A 71 -5.98 19.44 16.35
N ASP A 72 -6.70 19.75 15.28
CA ASP A 72 -7.34 18.78 14.39
C ASP A 72 -6.51 18.49 13.11
N ASP A 73 -5.34 19.12 12.97
CA ASP A 73 -4.43 18.85 11.86
C ASP A 73 -3.77 17.48 12.05
N VAL A 74 -3.54 16.78 10.94
CA VAL A 74 -2.74 15.56 10.88
C VAL A 74 -1.37 15.91 10.32
N LEU A 75 -0.33 15.65 11.10
CA LEU A 75 1.05 15.94 10.72
C LEU A 75 1.81 14.62 10.52
N LEU A 76 2.49 14.50 9.39
CA LEU A 76 3.35 13.37 9.08
C LEU A 76 4.77 13.87 8.80
N LEU A 77 5.76 13.28 9.48
CA LEU A 77 7.17 13.51 9.22
C LEU A 77 7.82 12.19 8.84
N HIS A 78 8.47 12.14 7.69
CA HIS A 78 9.20 10.97 7.22
C HIS A 78 10.68 11.31 7.07
N PHE A 79 11.55 10.38 7.51
CA PHE A 79 12.99 10.42 7.26
C PHE A 79 13.42 9.19 6.46
N SER A 80 14.11 9.42 5.35
CA SER A 80 14.88 8.41 4.63
C SER A 80 16.32 8.91 4.52
N CYS A 81 17.20 8.41 5.41
CA CYS A 81 18.60 8.84 5.52
C CYS A 81 19.38 7.91 6.46
N HIS A 82 20.69 8.15 6.64
CA HIS A 82 21.44 7.46 7.70
C HIS A 82 20.98 7.89 9.10
N GLY A 83 20.73 6.91 9.98
CA GLY A 83 20.62 7.09 11.41
C GLY A 83 22.01 6.97 12.07
N LEU A 84 22.40 7.94 12.89
CA LEU A 84 23.69 7.98 13.57
C LEU A 84 23.50 8.11 15.08
N LYS A 85 24.38 7.49 15.87
CA LYS A 85 24.40 7.68 17.33
C LYS A 85 25.62 8.42 17.78
N SER A 86 25.44 9.31 18.76
CA SER A 86 26.53 9.91 19.51
C SER A 86 27.20 8.87 20.44
N GLU A 87 28.33 9.24 21.04
CA GLU A 87 28.97 8.45 22.08
C GLU A 87 28.09 8.27 23.33
N SER A 88 27.18 9.23 23.58
CA SER A 88 26.18 9.18 24.64
C SER A 88 24.97 8.30 24.31
N GLY A 89 24.85 7.83 23.07
CA GLY A 89 23.74 7.00 22.60
C GLY A 89 22.59 7.78 21.98
N ASP A 90 22.69 9.11 21.85
CA ASP A 90 21.64 9.95 21.25
C ASP A 90 21.56 9.71 19.75
N LEU A 91 20.33 9.64 19.24
CA LEU A 91 20.04 9.42 17.81
C LEU A 91 20.05 10.74 17.04
N PHE A 92 20.69 10.70 15.87
CA PHE A 92 20.76 11.79 14.91
C PHE A 92 20.39 11.29 13.52
N PHE A 93 19.69 12.12 12.74
CA PHE A 93 19.38 11.90 11.33
C PHE A 93 20.41 12.68 10.50
N ALA A 94 21.09 11.97 9.61
CA ALA A 94 22.14 12.57 8.80
C ALA A 94 21.55 13.50 7.74
N ALA A 95 22.11 14.70 7.65
CA ALA A 95 21.89 15.68 6.60
C ALA A 95 23.08 15.72 5.65
N ARG A 96 22.98 16.40 4.51
CA ARG A 96 24.07 16.52 3.53
C ARG A 96 25.41 16.94 4.13
N ASN A 97 25.36 17.93 5.04
CA ASN A 97 26.57 18.48 5.68
C ASN A 97 27.01 17.75 6.95
N THR A 98 26.46 16.56 7.22
CA THR A 98 26.74 15.82 8.47
C THR A 98 28.19 15.38 8.55
N ARG A 99 28.78 15.65 9.73
CA ARG A 99 30.12 15.20 10.12
C ARG A 99 30.00 14.27 11.32
N PRO A 100 30.41 12.98 11.21
CA PRO A 100 30.21 11.99 12.27
C PRO A 100 30.81 12.39 13.63
N ASN A 101 31.88 13.18 13.62
CA ASN A 101 32.55 13.69 14.83
C ASN A 101 31.97 15.04 15.33
N ARG A 102 30.89 15.55 14.74
CA ARG A 102 30.24 16.82 15.04
C ARG A 102 28.73 16.75 14.88
N LEU A 103 28.12 15.63 15.28
CA LEU A 103 26.68 15.37 15.10
C LEU A 103 25.80 16.49 15.63
N GLY A 104 26.05 16.98 16.83
CA GLY A 104 25.22 18.01 17.48
C GLY A 104 25.12 19.35 16.73
N SER A 105 25.97 19.61 15.74
CA SER A 105 25.95 20.86 14.95
C SER A 105 25.77 20.64 13.45
N THR A 106 25.74 19.37 12.99
CA THR A 106 25.73 19.05 11.56
C THR A 106 24.72 17.97 11.18
N ALA A 107 23.97 17.46 12.14
CA ALA A 107 22.92 16.47 11.94
C ALA A 107 21.67 16.85 12.75
N VAL A 108 20.51 16.42 12.32
CA VAL A 108 19.24 16.67 13.01
C VAL A 108 19.11 15.70 14.19
N SER A 109 19.00 16.20 15.42
CA SER A 109 18.87 15.32 16.58
C SER A 109 17.42 14.85 16.78
N ALA A 110 17.25 13.58 17.19
CA ALA A 110 15.93 13.08 17.58
C ALA A 110 15.29 13.90 18.72
N ASP A 111 16.11 14.41 19.63
CA ASP A 111 15.66 15.26 20.72
C ASP A 111 15.10 16.62 20.23
N PHE A 112 15.69 17.20 19.17
CA PHE A 112 15.13 18.39 18.52
C PHE A 112 13.74 18.07 17.95
N VAL A 113 13.60 16.98 17.19
CA VAL A 113 12.31 16.53 16.63
C VAL A 113 11.27 16.33 17.73
N GLN A 114 11.66 15.68 18.84
CA GLN A 114 10.78 15.51 19.99
C GLN A 114 10.34 16.82 20.61
N ARG A 115 11.23 17.80 20.72
CA ARG A 115 10.86 19.15 21.24
C ARG A 115 9.82 19.79 20.35
N CYS A 116 9.99 19.74 19.02
CA CYS A 116 9.00 20.26 18.08
C CYS A 116 7.65 19.55 18.19
N ILE A 117 7.65 18.20 18.30
CA ILE A 117 6.44 17.41 18.52
C ILE A 117 5.72 17.83 19.83
N ARG A 118 6.46 17.98 20.92
CA ARG A 118 5.88 18.41 22.22
C ARG A 118 5.32 19.82 22.18
N ALA A 119 5.95 20.72 21.43
CA ALA A 119 5.50 22.10 21.26
C ALA A 119 4.28 22.23 20.34
N SER A 120 4.06 21.26 19.45
CA SER A 120 2.95 21.25 18.51
C SER A 120 1.59 21.22 19.20
N ARG A 121 0.60 21.86 18.58
CA ARG A 121 -0.80 21.83 19.03
C ARG A 121 -1.61 20.68 18.41
N SER A 122 -1.09 20.07 17.34
CA SER A 122 -1.74 18.91 16.71
C SER A 122 -1.92 17.75 17.68
N ARG A 123 -3.03 17.04 17.54
CA ARG A 123 -3.36 15.81 18.30
C ARG A 123 -3.05 14.54 17.53
N SER A 124 -2.59 14.65 16.29
CA SER A 124 -2.37 13.54 15.40
C SER A 124 -1.04 13.70 14.67
N ILE A 125 0.00 13.11 15.22
CA ILE A 125 1.37 13.23 14.70
C ILE A 125 1.90 11.83 14.39
N VAL A 126 2.36 11.62 13.15
CA VAL A 126 2.96 10.37 12.67
C VAL A 126 4.40 10.64 12.28
N LEU A 127 5.32 9.83 12.81
CA LEU A 127 6.72 9.84 12.47
C LEU A 127 7.07 8.50 11.82
N LEU A 128 7.52 8.54 10.56
CA LEU A 128 7.97 7.37 9.80
C LEU A 128 9.48 7.45 9.65
N LEU A 129 10.20 6.44 10.14
CA LEU A 129 11.67 6.43 10.17
C LEU A 129 12.21 5.30 9.32
N ASP A 130 12.62 5.64 8.11
CA ASP A 130 13.36 4.76 7.20
C ASP A 130 14.87 5.06 7.31
N CYS A 131 15.39 4.82 8.51
CA CYS A 131 16.77 5.12 8.84
C CYS A 131 17.47 3.85 9.31
N CYS A 132 18.43 3.39 8.50
CA CYS A 132 19.27 2.25 8.84
C CYS A 132 20.26 2.59 9.92
N TYR A 133 20.40 1.71 10.90
CA TYR A 133 21.41 1.84 11.94
C TYR A 133 22.61 0.95 11.66
N GLY A 134 23.80 1.51 11.51
CA GLY A 134 25.03 0.76 11.65
C GLY A 134 25.89 0.46 10.42
N GLY A 135 25.44 0.75 9.20
CA GLY A 135 26.24 0.54 7.97
C GLY A 135 26.89 1.78 7.38
N ALA A 136 26.69 2.95 7.98
CA ALA A 136 27.04 4.26 7.41
C ALA A 136 28.55 4.54 7.30
N PHE A 137 29.39 3.76 7.98
CA PHE A 137 30.82 4.06 8.05
C PHE A 137 31.63 3.16 7.10
N GLY A 138 32.40 3.79 6.21
CA GLY A 138 33.45 3.12 5.46
C GLY A 138 34.48 2.47 6.40
N GLN A 139 35.22 1.47 5.91
CA GLN A 139 36.28 0.81 6.69
C GLN A 139 37.26 1.86 7.24
N GLY A 140 37.33 1.98 8.57
CA GLY A 140 38.28 2.86 9.26
C GLY A 140 37.68 3.89 10.22
N VAL A 141 36.35 4.12 10.22
CA VAL A 141 35.72 5.00 11.20
C VAL A 141 35.03 4.15 12.27
N ALA A 142 35.71 3.94 13.40
CA ALA A 142 35.13 3.24 14.53
C ALA A 142 34.27 4.20 15.35
N VAL A 143 32.94 4.16 15.17
CA VAL A 143 32.04 4.66 16.20
C VAL A 143 31.78 3.48 17.15
N ARG A 144 32.29 3.61 18.38
CA ARG A 144 31.96 2.67 19.44
C ARG A 144 30.51 2.85 19.80
N ALA A 145 29.63 2.09 19.16
CA ALA A 145 28.23 1.99 19.56
C ALA A 145 28.19 1.33 20.95
N ALA A 146 27.74 2.06 21.95
CA ALA A 146 27.42 1.50 23.25
C ALA A 146 26.06 0.81 23.15
N GLY A 147 26.06 -0.51 23.00
CA GLY A 147 24.87 -1.37 23.22
C GLY A 147 23.76 -1.33 22.16
N ASP A 148 22.93 -2.35 22.21
CA ASP A 148 21.68 -2.50 21.46
C ASP A 148 20.67 -1.44 21.91
N VAL A 149 20.49 -0.38 21.16
CA VAL A 149 19.46 0.64 21.47
C VAL A 149 18.46 0.67 20.33
N ASN A 150 17.21 0.41 20.66
CA ASN A 150 16.09 0.53 19.73
C ASN A 150 15.91 2.02 19.33
N VAL A 151 15.63 2.30 18.04
CA VAL A 151 15.32 3.65 17.56
C VAL A 151 14.16 4.26 18.36
N LEU A 152 13.19 3.44 18.74
CA LEU A 152 12.05 3.84 19.57
C LEU A 152 12.44 4.37 20.96
N ASP A 153 13.56 3.92 21.53
CA ASP A 153 14.05 4.43 22.82
C ASP A 153 14.46 5.91 22.74
N SER A 154 14.83 6.39 21.54
CA SER A 154 15.10 7.80 21.30
C SER A 154 13.82 8.65 21.21
N PHE A 155 12.66 8.00 21.19
CA PHE A 155 11.35 8.63 21.22
C PHE A 155 10.50 8.05 22.36
N PRO A 156 10.95 8.19 23.65
CA PRO A 156 10.23 7.61 24.76
C PRO A 156 8.81 8.16 24.83
N GLY A 157 7.86 7.24 25.01
CA GLY A 157 6.49 7.53 25.34
C GLY A 157 6.44 8.36 26.62
N GLY A 158 6.12 9.62 26.52
CA GLY A 158 5.78 10.45 27.66
C GLY A 158 4.32 10.77 27.55
N LYS A 159 3.52 10.62 28.62
CA LYS A 159 2.12 11.05 28.61
C LYS A 159 2.05 12.49 28.12
N LEU A 160 1.80 12.66 26.82
CA LEU A 160 1.47 13.94 26.24
C LEU A 160 0.11 14.32 26.82
N GLY A 161 0.12 15.19 27.84
CA GLY A 161 -1.11 15.64 28.51
C GLY A 161 -2.11 16.19 27.50
N GLY A 162 -3.41 15.89 27.70
CA GLY A 162 -4.47 16.53 26.95
C GLY A 162 -4.97 15.80 25.69
N GLY A 163 -4.90 14.46 25.60
CA GLY A 163 -5.52 13.71 24.49
C GLY A 163 -4.81 13.88 23.15
N ARG A 164 -3.50 14.12 23.17
CA ARG A 164 -2.63 14.17 21.98
C ARG A 164 -2.21 12.76 21.63
N GLY A 165 -2.22 12.46 20.32
CA GLY A 165 -1.78 11.19 19.78
C GLY A 165 -0.47 11.33 19.00
N ARG A 166 0.46 10.41 19.26
CA ARG A 166 1.71 10.27 18.53
C ARG A 166 1.88 8.82 18.12
N ALA A 167 2.35 8.61 16.90
CA ALA A 167 2.82 7.31 16.46
C ALA A 167 4.22 7.46 15.86
N VAL A 168 5.09 6.53 16.19
CA VAL A 168 6.40 6.37 15.57
C VAL A 168 6.45 4.97 14.96
N ILE A 169 6.74 4.89 13.67
CA ILE A 169 6.95 3.63 12.96
C ILE A 169 8.36 3.65 12.39
N THR A 170 9.11 2.60 12.64
CA THR A 170 10.49 2.45 12.17
C THR A 170 10.60 1.28 11.21
N ALA A 171 11.47 1.42 10.20
CA ALA A 171 11.73 0.39 9.20
C ALA A 171 12.37 -0.87 9.80
N SER A 172 13.07 -0.75 10.92
CA SER A 172 13.71 -1.88 11.61
C SER A 172 13.72 -1.69 13.12
N SER A 173 13.75 -2.78 13.85
CA SER A 173 14.05 -2.82 15.28
C SER A 173 15.54 -2.69 15.54
N ALA A 174 16.13 -2.53 16.56
CA ALA A 174 17.43 -2.07 17.01
C ALA A 174 18.72 -2.45 16.26
N MET A 175 18.88 -3.58 15.55
CA MET A 175 20.18 -4.04 14.98
C MET A 175 20.12 -4.65 13.59
N GLU A 176 18.99 -4.64 13.01
CA GLU A 176 18.85 -5.19 11.68
C GLU A 176 19.38 -4.15 10.68
N TYR A 177 20.35 -4.56 9.87
CA TYR A 177 20.73 -3.80 8.69
C TYR A 177 19.48 -3.70 7.82
N ALA A 178 18.93 -2.51 7.64
CA ALA A 178 18.05 -2.33 6.51
C ALA A 178 18.92 -2.56 5.28
N PHE A 179 18.72 -3.67 4.65
CA PHE A 179 19.33 -3.99 3.38
C PHE A 179 18.74 -3.02 2.35
N GLU A 180 19.51 -2.03 1.94
CA GLU A 180 19.47 -1.64 0.54
C GLU A 180 19.87 -2.93 -0.17
N GLY A 181 18.90 -3.56 -0.82
CA GLY A 181 19.10 -4.89 -1.37
C GLY A 181 20.43 -4.94 -2.11
N ASP A 182 21.25 -5.95 -1.82
CA ASP A 182 22.50 -6.30 -2.52
C ASP A 182 22.24 -6.68 -3.99
N ARG A 183 21.18 -6.18 -4.57
CA ARG A 183 20.96 -6.22 -6.00
C ARG A 183 21.86 -5.15 -6.61
N LEU A 184 22.98 -5.66 -7.10
CA LEU A 184 23.70 -5.07 -8.21
C LEU A 184 22.68 -4.34 -9.08
N ALA A 185 22.96 -3.06 -9.36
CA ALA A 185 22.17 -2.22 -10.22
C ALA A 185 21.72 -2.99 -11.46
N ASP A 186 20.59 -3.64 -11.37
CA ASP A 186 19.84 -4.03 -12.55
C ASP A 186 19.33 -2.74 -13.18
N ASP A 187 19.29 -2.69 -14.50
CA ASP A 187 19.04 -1.54 -15.39
C ASP A 187 17.73 -0.73 -15.12
N HIS A 188 17.12 -0.83 -13.95
CA HIS A 188 15.82 -0.25 -13.62
C HIS A 188 15.86 1.04 -12.77
N GLY A 189 17.00 1.68 -12.65
CA GLY A 189 17.11 2.94 -11.89
C GLY A 189 16.94 2.77 -10.37
N PRO A 190 17.07 3.85 -9.57
CA PRO A 190 16.91 3.80 -8.13
C PRO A 190 15.47 3.39 -7.76
N GLN A 191 15.35 2.39 -6.89
CA GLN A 191 14.06 1.88 -6.38
C GLN A 191 13.89 2.34 -4.93
N PRO A 192 12.65 2.55 -4.47
CA PRO A 192 12.40 2.79 -3.06
C PRO A 192 12.86 1.63 -2.18
N SER A 193 13.16 1.91 -0.91
CA SER A 193 13.45 0.92 0.11
C SER A 193 12.31 -0.10 0.26
N VAL A 194 12.61 -1.25 0.85
CA VAL A 194 11.60 -2.28 1.14
C VAL A 194 10.48 -1.73 2.03
N PHE A 195 10.84 -0.90 3.02
CA PHE A 195 9.88 -0.29 3.95
C PHE A 195 8.99 0.75 3.25
N THR A 196 9.59 1.71 2.55
CA THR A 196 8.82 2.75 1.86
C THR A 196 8.03 2.15 0.69
N SER A 197 8.56 1.14 -0.03
CA SER A 197 7.80 0.40 -1.04
C SER A 197 6.53 -0.23 -0.46
N ALA A 198 6.63 -0.87 0.72
CA ALA A 198 5.47 -1.46 1.38
C ALA A 198 4.43 -0.42 1.82
N LEU A 199 4.88 0.74 2.33
CA LEU A 199 3.99 1.88 2.66
C LEU A 199 3.21 2.35 1.42
N VAL A 200 3.94 2.62 0.33
CA VAL A 200 3.38 3.12 -0.93
C VAL A 200 2.44 2.10 -1.55
N GLU A 201 2.84 0.81 -1.61
CA GLU A 201 2.01 -0.26 -2.16
C GLU A 201 0.69 -0.39 -1.39
N GLY A 202 0.75 -0.47 -0.06
CA GLY A 202 -0.45 -0.61 0.79
C GLY A 202 -1.43 0.53 0.66
N LEU A 203 -0.92 1.77 0.55
CA LEU A 203 -1.75 2.97 0.38
C LEU A 203 -2.31 3.08 -1.05
N ALA A 204 -1.48 2.86 -2.08
CA ALA A 204 -1.86 3.03 -3.47
C ALA A 204 -2.85 1.96 -3.95
N SER A 205 -2.64 0.70 -3.57
CA SER A 205 -3.53 -0.42 -3.91
C SER A 205 -4.81 -0.43 -3.06
N GLY A 206 -4.75 0.12 -1.84
CA GLY A 206 -5.76 -0.03 -0.81
C GLY A 206 -5.70 -1.40 -0.11
N ASP A 207 -4.65 -2.20 -0.33
CA ASP A 207 -4.49 -3.51 0.31
C ASP A 207 -4.24 -3.40 1.83
N ALA A 208 -3.83 -2.23 2.29
CA ALA A 208 -3.72 -1.93 3.70
C ALA A 208 -5.07 -1.72 4.41
N ASP A 209 -6.17 -1.48 3.70
CA ASP A 209 -7.54 -1.46 4.23
C ASP A 209 -7.98 -2.90 4.55
N ARG A 210 -7.73 -3.36 5.78
CA ARG A 210 -7.92 -4.75 6.18
C ARG A 210 -9.34 -5.07 6.63
N ASP A 211 -10.01 -4.11 7.24
CA ASP A 211 -11.40 -4.27 7.70
C ASP A 211 -12.43 -3.82 6.65
N GLU A 212 -11.94 -3.31 5.50
CA GLU A 212 -12.72 -2.97 4.31
C GLU A 212 -13.74 -1.85 4.55
N ASP A 213 -13.42 -0.93 5.47
CA ASP A 213 -14.28 0.20 5.78
C ASP A 213 -14.15 1.36 4.77
N GLY A 214 -13.19 1.27 3.85
CA GLY A 214 -12.91 2.27 2.81
C GLY A 214 -11.86 3.29 3.23
N TRP A 215 -11.20 3.08 4.36
CA TRP A 215 -10.13 3.90 4.88
C TRP A 215 -8.95 3.02 5.29
N VAL A 216 -7.77 3.60 5.25
CA VAL A 216 -6.56 2.97 5.78
C VAL A 216 -6.19 3.67 7.08
N SER A 217 -6.40 2.98 8.19
CA SER A 217 -5.96 3.43 9.50
C SER A 217 -4.45 3.23 9.67
N LEU A 218 -3.86 3.95 10.65
CA LEU A 218 -2.46 3.80 11.00
C LEU A 218 -2.11 2.37 11.42
N ASN A 219 -3.02 1.70 12.14
CA ASN A 219 -2.81 0.34 12.63
C ASN A 219 -2.81 -0.66 11.48
N GLU A 220 -3.75 -0.56 10.57
CA GLU A 220 -3.83 -1.41 9.38
C GLU A 220 -2.63 -1.21 8.46
N LEU A 221 -2.23 0.05 8.22
CA LEU A 221 -1.03 0.34 7.45
C LEU A 221 0.21 -0.29 8.06
N TYR A 222 0.39 -0.17 9.39
CA TYR A 222 1.52 -0.80 10.06
C TYR A 222 1.49 -2.33 9.93
N ASP A 223 0.34 -2.97 10.17
CA ASP A 223 0.21 -4.41 10.09
C ASP A 223 0.45 -4.93 8.67
N TYR A 224 0.01 -4.18 7.64
CA TYR A 224 0.33 -4.48 6.24
C TYR A 224 1.84 -4.35 5.96
N VAL A 225 2.45 -3.24 6.36
CA VAL A 225 3.89 -2.98 6.17
C VAL A 225 4.74 -4.03 6.91
N PHE A 226 4.35 -4.39 8.15
CA PHE A 226 5.05 -5.41 8.92
C PHE A 226 5.09 -6.75 8.17
N ASP A 227 3.93 -7.22 7.69
CA ASP A 227 3.84 -8.47 6.95
C ASP A 227 4.64 -8.39 5.64
N ARG A 228 4.47 -7.32 4.88
CA ARG A 228 5.08 -7.16 3.56
C ARG A 228 6.60 -7.03 3.62
N VAL A 229 7.13 -6.25 4.57
CA VAL A 229 8.57 -6.13 4.79
C VAL A 229 9.18 -7.47 5.18
N ARG A 230 8.55 -8.22 6.08
CA ARG A 230 9.03 -9.52 6.51
C ARG A 230 8.96 -10.60 5.42
N GLU A 231 7.98 -10.51 4.53
CA GLU A 231 7.92 -11.37 3.34
C GLU A 231 9.10 -11.14 2.39
N GLN A 232 9.45 -9.86 2.16
CA GLN A 232 10.54 -9.49 1.25
C GLN A 232 11.91 -9.62 1.89
N ASN A 233 12.04 -9.27 3.16
CA ASN A 233 13.27 -9.35 3.93
C ASN A 233 13.01 -9.88 5.35
N PRO A 234 13.19 -11.21 5.59
CA PRO A 234 12.97 -11.81 6.91
C PRO A 234 13.88 -11.27 8.02
N HIS A 235 14.97 -10.57 7.66
CA HIS A 235 15.91 -9.95 8.60
C HIS A 235 15.57 -8.51 8.96
N GLN A 236 14.51 -7.95 8.40
CA GLN A 236 14.06 -6.60 8.68
C GLN A 236 12.69 -6.67 9.36
N THR A 237 12.60 -6.14 10.58
CA THR A 237 11.37 -6.18 11.39
C THR A 237 10.93 -4.76 11.73
N PRO A 238 9.91 -4.21 11.06
CA PRO A 238 9.34 -2.92 11.43
C PRO A 238 8.86 -2.90 12.87
N SER A 239 8.99 -1.76 13.53
CA SER A 239 8.52 -1.57 14.91
C SER A 239 7.65 -0.33 15.02
N ARG A 240 6.76 -0.31 16.00
CA ARG A 240 5.93 0.86 16.27
C ARG A 240 5.85 1.19 17.76
N ASP A 241 5.71 2.48 18.06
CA ASP A 241 5.29 3.01 19.35
C ASP A 241 4.11 3.95 19.10
N VAL A 242 2.94 3.64 19.66
CA VAL A 242 1.69 4.36 19.41
C VAL A 242 1.09 4.78 20.74
N GLU A 243 1.05 6.09 20.97
CA GLU A 243 0.37 6.73 22.09
C GLU A 243 -0.82 7.55 21.56
N MET A 244 -1.89 6.87 21.15
CA MET A 244 -3.03 7.53 20.52
C MET A 244 -4.34 6.99 21.10
N GLN A 245 -5.32 7.89 21.30
CA GLN A 245 -6.68 7.49 21.68
C GLN A 245 -7.55 7.49 20.42
N GLY A 246 -8.11 6.34 20.07
CA GLY A 246 -8.90 6.13 18.86
C GLY A 246 -8.03 5.77 17.66
N GLU A 247 -8.66 5.69 16.50
CA GLU A 247 -8.00 5.41 15.25
C GLU A 247 -7.64 6.67 14.49
N LEU A 248 -6.50 6.66 13.82
CA LEU A 248 -6.06 7.69 12.90
C LEU A 248 -6.08 7.13 11.48
N TYR A 249 -6.91 7.71 10.65
CA TYR A 249 -7.01 7.36 9.23
C TYR A 249 -6.02 8.17 8.41
N LEU A 250 -5.14 7.47 7.70
CA LEU A 250 -4.07 8.07 6.89
C LEU A 250 -4.43 8.23 5.43
N ALA A 251 -5.30 7.38 4.90
CA ALA A 251 -5.68 7.43 3.50
C ALA A 251 -7.10 6.91 3.27
N ARG A 252 -7.66 7.25 2.12
CA ARG A 252 -8.84 6.58 1.58
C ARG A 252 -8.39 5.35 0.82
N SER A 253 -9.10 4.26 1.02
CA SER A 253 -8.88 3.04 0.25
C SER A 253 -9.42 3.20 -1.16
N ARG A 254 -8.59 2.90 -2.16
CA ARG A 254 -9.05 2.75 -3.56
C ARG A 254 -9.75 1.42 -3.82
N ARG A 255 -9.70 0.50 -2.89
CA ARG A 255 -10.47 -0.74 -2.96
C ARG A 255 -11.95 -0.40 -2.83
N GLN A 256 -12.60 -0.16 -3.95
CA GLN A 256 -14.05 -0.17 -4.00
C GLN A 256 -14.51 -1.62 -3.85
N ARG A 257 -14.57 -2.12 -2.64
CA ARG A 257 -15.31 -3.36 -2.39
C ARG A 257 -16.78 -3.03 -2.44
N ILE A 258 -17.43 -3.70 -3.36
CA ILE A 258 -18.88 -3.67 -3.50
C ILE A 258 -19.44 -4.38 -2.28
N ARG A 259 -19.92 -3.64 -1.27
CA ARG A 259 -20.65 -4.25 -0.15
C ARG A 259 -21.93 -4.89 -0.70
N ALA A 260 -22.04 -6.20 -0.51
CA ALA A 260 -23.23 -6.94 -0.90
C ALA A 260 -24.48 -6.38 -0.19
N LEU A 261 -25.49 -6.01 -0.96
CA LEU A 261 -26.79 -5.68 -0.38
C LEU A 261 -27.47 -6.98 0.10
N PRO A 262 -28.11 -6.94 1.27
CA PRO A 262 -28.86 -8.10 1.74
C PRO A 262 -29.98 -8.46 0.76
N ILE A 263 -30.22 -9.74 0.62
CA ILE A 263 -31.32 -10.27 -0.21
C ILE A 263 -32.67 -9.81 0.40
N PRO A 264 -33.62 -9.27 -0.39
CA PRO A 264 -34.94 -8.91 0.08
C PRO A 264 -35.67 -10.06 0.77
N PRO A 265 -36.44 -9.80 1.83
CA PRO A 265 -37.08 -10.84 2.65
C PRO A 265 -38.03 -11.78 1.88
N ASP A 266 -38.72 -11.28 0.85
CA ASP A 266 -39.55 -12.07 -0.05
C ASP A 266 -38.75 -13.07 -0.89
N LEU A 267 -37.60 -12.65 -1.41
CA LEU A 267 -36.67 -13.49 -2.15
C LEU A 267 -35.96 -14.48 -1.22
N GLN A 268 -35.58 -14.09 0.00
CA GLN A 268 -35.07 -15.00 1.02
C GLN A 268 -36.07 -16.11 1.34
N THR A 269 -37.36 -15.78 1.47
CA THR A 269 -38.42 -16.74 1.69
C THR A 269 -38.55 -17.69 0.50
N ALA A 270 -38.48 -17.20 -0.72
CA ALA A 270 -38.52 -18.02 -1.94
C ALA A 270 -37.32 -18.96 -2.07
N MET A 271 -36.13 -18.57 -1.61
CA MET A 271 -34.93 -19.41 -1.60
C MET A 271 -35.06 -20.62 -0.68
N THR A 272 -35.82 -20.51 0.40
CA THR A 272 -36.02 -21.58 1.40
C THR A 272 -37.39 -22.27 1.31
N ASP A 273 -38.19 -21.97 0.28
CA ASP A 273 -39.52 -22.54 0.10
C ASP A 273 -39.46 -24.07 -0.06
N PRO A 274 -40.39 -24.86 0.56
CA PRO A 274 -40.45 -26.30 0.38
C PRO A 274 -40.61 -26.72 -1.10
N ASN A 275 -41.23 -25.88 -1.90
CA ASN A 275 -41.44 -26.14 -3.34
C ASN A 275 -40.15 -25.86 -4.14
N MET A 276 -39.61 -26.89 -4.77
CA MET A 276 -38.44 -26.81 -5.64
C MET A 276 -38.58 -25.76 -6.76
N PHE A 277 -39.77 -25.63 -7.35
CA PHE A 277 -40.01 -24.71 -8.47
C PHE A 277 -39.95 -23.25 -7.99
N THR A 278 -40.38 -22.98 -6.75
CA THR A 278 -40.22 -21.64 -6.13
C THR A 278 -38.74 -21.30 -5.94
N ARG A 279 -37.93 -22.26 -5.46
CA ARG A 279 -36.47 -22.07 -5.32
C ARG A 279 -35.77 -21.87 -6.67
N LEU A 280 -36.18 -22.58 -7.72
CA LEU A 280 -35.67 -22.31 -9.07
C LEU A 280 -36.06 -20.93 -9.60
N GLY A 281 -37.27 -20.46 -9.26
CA GLY A 281 -37.69 -19.08 -9.51
C GLY A 281 -36.78 -18.08 -8.81
N ALA A 282 -36.40 -18.35 -7.55
CA ALA A 282 -35.44 -17.53 -6.82
C ALA A 282 -34.05 -17.51 -7.49
N VAL A 283 -33.54 -18.64 -7.99
CA VAL A 283 -32.28 -18.67 -8.77
C VAL A 283 -32.37 -17.80 -10.01
N SER A 284 -33.50 -17.77 -10.70
CA SER A 284 -33.71 -16.94 -11.89
C SER A 284 -33.72 -15.45 -11.55
N GLU A 285 -34.34 -15.06 -10.42
CA GLU A 285 -34.34 -13.67 -9.94
C GLU A 285 -32.94 -13.23 -9.47
N LEU A 286 -32.21 -14.10 -8.76
CA LEU A 286 -30.83 -13.87 -8.38
C LEU A 286 -29.91 -13.71 -9.59
N ARG A 287 -30.12 -14.47 -10.67
CA ARG A 287 -29.42 -14.28 -11.95
C ARG A 287 -29.67 -12.90 -12.53
N ALA A 288 -30.91 -12.43 -12.55
CA ALA A 288 -31.25 -11.09 -13.05
C ALA A 288 -30.55 -9.98 -12.23
N ARG A 289 -30.47 -10.14 -10.91
CA ARG A 289 -29.74 -9.21 -10.02
C ARG A 289 -28.23 -9.28 -10.22
N LEU A 290 -27.66 -10.47 -10.39
CA LEU A 290 -26.22 -10.68 -10.62
C LEU A 290 -25.74 -9.98 -11.89
N THR A 291 -26.62 -9.87 -12.90
CA THR A 291 -26.31 -9.22 -14.19
C THR A 291 -26.76 -7.76 -14.25
N SER A 292 -27.24 -7.17 -13.15
CA SER A 292 -27.69 -5.78 -13.09
C SER A 292 -26.52 -4.79 -12.96
N ASP A 293 -26.75 -3.52 -13.33
CA ASP A 293 -25.78 -2.45 -13.13
C ASP A 293 -25.63 -2.02 -11.65
N ASN A 294 -26.49 -2.53 -10.76
CA ASN A 294 -26.41 -2.30 -9.33
C ASN A 294 -25.42 -3.30 -8.70
N LEU A 295 -24.13 -2.92 -8.67
CA LEU A 295 -23.05 -3.78 -8.20
C LEU A 295 -23.26 -4.32 -6.76
N PRO A 296 -23.74 -3.53 -5.77
CA PRO A 296 -24.05 -4.05 -4.43
C PRO A 296 -25.14 -5.13 -4.44
N ALA A 297 -26.18 -4.97 -5.28
CA ALA A 297 -27.22 -5.97 -5.42
C ALA A 297 -26.71 -7.22 -6.16
N ALA A 298 -25.84 -7.03 -7.15
CA ALA A 298 -25.20 -8.12 -7.88
C ALA A 298 -24.27 -8.94 -6.96
N ALA A 299 -23.50 -8.28 -6.08
CA ALA A 299 -22.66 -8.96 -5.10
C ALA A 299 -23.50 -9.81 -4.14
N GLY A 300 -24.57 -9.25 -3.55
CA GLY A 300 -25.47 -10.01 -2.67
C GLY A 300 -26.14 -11.19 -3.37
N ALA A 301 -26.48 -11.05 -4.64
CA ALA A 301 -27.04 -12.14 -5.44
C ALA A 301 -25.99 -13.23 -5.71
N GLY A 302 -24.72 -12.85 -5.94
CA GLY A 302 -23.61 -13.79 -6.10
C GLY A 302 -23.37 -14.62 -4.85
N ASP A 303 -23.35 -13.99 -3.67
CA ASP A 303 -23.20 -14.68 -2.38
C ASP A 303 -24.35 -15.67 -2.12
N ALA A 304 -25.59 -15.24 -2.39
CA ALA A 304 -26.77 -16.09 -2.25
C ALA A 304 -26.75 -17.30 -3.20
N LEU A 305 -26.36 -17.09 -4.45
CA LEU A 305 -26.21 -18.20 -5.42
C LEU A 305 -25.10 -19.16 -5.01
N ALA A 306 -23.97 -18.66 -4.48
CA ALA A 306 -22.88 -19.48 -3.98
C ALA A 306 -23.30 -20.33 -2.78
N GLU A 307 -24.15 -19.79 -1.90
CA GLU A 307 -24.72 -20.53 -0.78
C GLU A 307 -25.68 -21.60 -1.27
N MET A 308 -26.61 -21.27 -2.19
CA MET A 308 -27.55 -22.25 -2.78
C MET A 308 -26.82 -23.37 -3.51
N ALA A 309 -25.72 -23.07 -4.21
CA ALA A 309 -24.91 -24.06 -4.90
C ALA A 309 -24.25 -25.09 -3.94
N ARG A 310 -24.03 -24.69 -2.66
CA ARG A 310 -23.41 -25.57 -1.64
C ARG A 310 -24.41 -26.32 -0.80
N THR A 311 -25.58 -25.76 -0.53
CA THR A 311 -26.48 -26.23 0.52
C THR A 311 -27.78 -26.82 0.00
N GLU A 312 -28.15 -26.54 -1.25
CA GLU A 312 -29.42 -26.95 -1.82
C GLU A 312 -29.42 -28.38 -2.39
N ILE A 313 -30.62 -28.90 -2.68
CA ILE A 313 -30.76 -30.20 -3.38
C ILE A 313 -30.10 -30.12 -4.76
N GLN A 314 -29.56 -31.23 -5.21
CA GLN A 314 -28.72 -31.32 -6.41
C GLN A 314 -29.23 -30.53 -7.61
N TYR A 315 -30.50 -30.57 -7.92
CA TYR A 315 -31.05 -29.89 -9.10
C TYR A 315 -31.05 -28.35 -8.97
N VAL A 316 -31.33 -27.85 -7.79
CA VAL A 316 -31.30 -26.39 -7.50
C VAL A 316 -29.84 -25.92 -7.37
N ALA A 317 -28.98 -26.70 -6.71
CA ALA A 317 -27.57 -26.45 -6.59
C ALA A 317 -26.84 -26.35 -7.94
N GLU A 318 -27.14 -27.30 -8.86
CA GLU A 318 -26.60 -27.28 -10.22
C GLU A 318 -27.06 -26.04 -11.01
N ALA A 319 -28.35 -25.65 -10.86
CA ALA A 319 -28.86 -24.45 -11.50
C ALA A 319 -28.13 -23.17 -10.97
N ALA A 320 -27.92 -23.03 -9.64
CA ALA A 320 -27.20 -21.92 -9.06
C ALA A 320 -25.73 -21.90 -9.49
N ALA A 321 -25.05 -23.05 -9.49
CA ALA A 321 -23.68 -23.20 -9.96
C ALA A 321 -23.51 -22.84 -11.45
N THR A 322 -24.47 -23.19 -12.27
CA THR A 322 -24.48 -22.84 -13.71
C THR A 322 -24.54 -21.33 -13.90
N VAL A 323 -25.42 -20.63 -13.14
CA VAL A 323 -25.51 -19.16 -13.19
C VAL A 323 -24.21 -18.50 -12.81
N LEU A 324 -23.54 -18.97 -11.74
CA LEU A 324 -22.23 -18.45 -11.32
C LEU A 324 -21.16 -18.67 -12.39
N ALA A 325 -21.11 -19.86 -12.99
CA ALA A 325 -20.15 -20.17 -14.03
C ALA A 325 -20.34 -19.33 -15.31
N GLU A 326 -21.59 -19.02 -15.66
CA GLU A 326 -21.93 -18.15 -16.80
C GLU A 326 -21.55 -16.70 -16.56
N SER A 327 -21.54 -16.24 -15.29
CA SER A 327 -21.21 -14.86 -14.90
C SER A 327 -19.73 -14.68 -14.61
N ALA A 328 -18.95 -15.74 -14.48
CA ALA A 328 -17.53 -15.65 -14.21
C ALA A 328 -16.76 -14.92 -15.32
N LEU A 329 -15.80 -14.07 -14.92
CA LEU A 329 -14.87 -13.45 -15.85
C LEU A 329 -14.12 -14.53 -16.64
N ARG A 330 -14.16 -14.46 -17.96
CA ARG A 330 -13.38 -15.33 -18.83
C ARG A 330 -12.15 -14.59 -19.31
N VAL A 331 -10.98 -15.14 -19.00
CA VAL A 331 -9.71 -14.71 -19.58
C VAL A 331 -9.59 -15.38 -20.95
N GLY A 332 -9.42 -14.56 -21.99
CA GLY A 332 -9.39 -15.07 -23.39
C GLY A 332 -8.24 -16.04 -23.63
N GLU A 333 -7.09 -15.81 -22.98
CA GLU A 333 -5.91 -16.68 -23.02
C GLU A 333 -5.42 -16.90 -21.59
N PRO A 334 -5.78 -18.03 -20.94
CA PRO A 334 -5.36 -18.29 -19.55
C PRO A 334 -3.87 -18.62 -19.42
N GLU A 335 -3.17 -18.94 -20.51
CA GLU A 335 -1.74 -19.18 -20.56
C GLU A 335 -1.08 -18.24 -21.56
N LEU A 336 -0.07 -17.48 -21.08
CA LEU A 336 0.72 -16.58 -21.91
C LEU A 336 2.02 -17.27 -22.31
N HIS A 337 2.20 -17.54 -23.60
CA HIS A 337 3.40 -18.15 -24.16
C HIS A 337 4.33 -17.07 -24.73
N PHE A 338 5.41 -16.75 -24.03
CA PHE A 338 6.38 -15.73 -24.46
C PHE A 338 7.45 -16.26 -25.44
N GLY A 339 7.43 -17.53 -25.81
CA GLY A 339 8.44 -18.13 -26.71
C GLY A 339 9.85 -18.15 -26.08
N GLN A 340 10.89 -18.16 -26.93
CA GLN A 340 12.29 -18.07 -26.47
C GLN A 340 12.64 -16.58 -26.30
N VAL A 341 13.00 -16.18 -25.08
CA VAL A 341 13.48 -14.83 -24.73
C VAL A 341 14.99 -14.86 -24.66
N ASN A 342 15.67 -14.03 -25.44
CA ASN A 342 17.12 -13.93 -25.38
C ASN A 342 17.55 -13.18 -24.09
N GLN A 343 18.63 -13.63 -23.47
CA GLN A 343 19.21 -12.98 -22.32
C GLN A 343 19.66 -11.56 -22.69
N GLY A 344 19.10 -10.54 -22.00
CA GLY A 344 19.41 -9.11 -22.26
C GLY A 344 18.41 -8.40 -23.19
N SER A 345 17.29 -9.03 -23.56
CA SER A 345 16.17 -8.35 -24.22
C SER A 345 15.18 -7.81 -23.17
N ASP A 346 14.45 -6.75 -23.53
CA ASP A 346 13.39 -6.22 -22.69
C ASP A 346 12.37 -7.32 -22.31
N PRO A 347 11.83 -7.30 -21.08
CA PRO A 347 10.84 -8.29 -20.66
C PRO A 347 9.63 -8.25 -21.59
N PRO A 348 9.17 -9.43 -22.09
CA PRO A 348 8.04 -9.48 -22.97
C PRO A 348 6.77 -8.99 -22.26
N GLN A 349 6.06 -8.06 -22.89
CA GLN A 349 4.78 -7.55 -22.42
C GLN A 349 3.64 -8.23 -23.16
N ALA A 350 2.64 -8.72 -22.43
CA ALA A 350 1.43 -9.27 -23.02
C ALA A 350 0.20 -8.60 -22.41
N GLN A 351 -0.79 -8.38 -23.23
CA GLN A 351 -2.06 -7.76 -22.85
C GLN A 351 -3.11 -8.85 -22.65
N CYS A 352 -3.55 -9.05 -21.39
CA CYS A 352 -4.68 -9.93 -21.10
C CYS A 352 -6.01 -9.20 -21.35
N VAL A 353 -6.87 -9.74 -22.20
CA VAL A 353 -8.22 -9.24 -22.42
C VAL A 353 -9.19 -10.10 -21.59
N CYS A 354 -9.78 -9.48 -20.56
CA CYS A 354 -10.88 -10.11 -19.82
C CYS A 354 -12.21 -9.73 -20.46
N SER A 355 -13.04 -10.72 -20.80
CA SER A 355 -14.40 -10.49 -21.29
C SER A 355 -15.43 -10.96 -20.27
N VAL A 356 -16.42 -10.11 -19.99
CA VAL A 356 -17.62 -10.52 -19.27
C VAL A 356 -18.61 -11.04 -20.30
N PRO A 357 -19.21 -12.24 -20.12
CA PRO A 357 -20.25 -12.71 -21.01
C PRO A 357 -21.42 -11.71 -21.01
N ARG A 358 -21.69 -11.08 -22.16
CA ARG A 358 -22.93 -10.31 -22.31
C ARG A 358 -24.06 -11.29 -22.47
N SER A 359 -25.08 -11.23 -21.60
CA SER A 359 -26.34 -11.92 -21.85
C SER A 359 -26.84 -11.53 -23.24
N PRO A 360 -27.34 -12.49 -24.06
CA PRO A 360 -27.99 -12.16 -25.32
C PRO A 360 -29.16 -11.22 -25.00
N ALA A 361 -29.17 -10.04 -25.63
CA ALA A 361 -30.28 -9.11 -25.51
C ALA A 361 -31.58 -9.85 -25.81
N PRO A 362 -32.66 -9.67 -25.03
CA PRO A 362 -33.95 -10.30 -25.34
C PRO A 362 -34.37 -9.84 -26.74
N ALA A 363 -34.69 -10.80 -27.59
CA ALA A 363 -35.19 -10.51 -28.92
C ALA A 363 -36.43 -9.63 -28.80
N LEU A 364 -36.30 -8.37 -29.17
CA LEU A 364 -37.43 -7.45 -29.30
C LEU A 364 -38.38 -8.03 -30.36
N SER A 365 -39.50 -8.56 -29.89
CA SER A 365 -40.64 -8.80 -30.73
C SER A 365 -41.08 -7.48 -31.35
N THR A 366 -41.03 -7.37 -32.65
CA THR A 366 -41.47 -6.25 -33.44
C THR A 366 -42.97 -5.98 -33.19
N PRO A 367 -43.36 -4.76 -32.80
CA PRO A 367 -44.79 -4.37 -32.84
C PRO A 367 -45.15 -3.98 -34.29
N PRO A 368 -46.45 -4.12 -34.69
CA PRO A 368 -46.87 -3.87 -36.04
C PRO A 368 -46.85 -2.38 -36.41
N THR A 369 -46.51 -2.14 -37.64
CA THR A 369 -46.46 -0.89 -38.37
C THR A 369 -47.70 -0.01 -38.20
N ALA A 370 -47.53 1.23 -37.77
CA ALA A 370 -48.43 2.32 -38.18
C ALA A 370 -47.74 3.70 -38.05
N GLY A 371 -47.69 4.40 -39.18
CA GLY A 371 -47.80 5.87 -39.23
C GLY A 371 -46.49 6.68 -39.21
N SER A 372 -46.02 7.03 -40.41
CA SER A 372 -45.07 8.08 -40.70
C SER A 372 -45.41 9.42 -40.02
N ARG A 373 -44.45 9.97 -39.25
CA ARG A 373 -44.26 11.42 -39.08
C ARG A 373 -42.77 11.76 -38.90
N SER A 374 -42.28 12.55 -39.84
CA SER A 374 -40.95 13.14 -39.85
C SER A 374 -40.77 14.14 -38.69
N ILE A 375 -39.79 13.97 -37.86
CA ILE A 375 -39.23 15.04 -36.99
C ILE A 375 -37.71 15.04 -37.09
N ARG A 376 -37.17 16.22 -37.34
CA ARG A 376 -35.76 16.57 -37.54
C ARG A 376 -34.89 16.17 -36.33
N ARG A 377 -33.70 15.65 -36.61
CA ARG A 377 -32.60 15.44 -35.67
C ARG A 377 -31.99 16.78 -35.24
N PRO A 378 -31.66 16.98 -33.97
CA PRO A 378 -30.56 17.84 -33.55
C PRO A 378 -29.25 17.05 -33.51
N ARG A 379 -28.19 17.73 -33.94
CA ARG A 379 -26.81 17.23 -33.93
C ARG A 379 -26.25 17.23 -32.51
N GLY A 380 -25.45 16.22 -32.18
CA GLY A 380 -24.29 16.32 -31.29
C GLY A 380 -24.53 15.88 -29.86
N SER A 381 -24.19 14.66 -29.55
CA SER A 381 -23.54 14.30 -28.29
C SER A 381 -22.70 13.03 -28.51
N THR A 382 -21.40 13.21 -28.35
CA THR A 382 -20.40 12.18 -28.33
C THR A 382 -20.61 11.26 -27.13
N CYS A 383 -20.71 9.97 -27.38
CA CYS A 383 -20.68 8.91 -26.37
C CYS A 383 -19.32 8.91 -25.67
N PRO A 384 -19.25 8.85 -24.35
CA PRO A 384 -17.99 8.61 -23.66
C PRO A 384 -17.59 7.15 -23.81
N SER A 385 -16.38 6.95 -24.27
CA SER A 385 -15.68 5.68 -24.37
C SER A 385 -15.51 5.04 -22.98
N THR A 386 -15.90 3.79 -22.85
CA THR A 386 -15.64 2.90 -21.72
C THR A 386 -14.15 2.87 -21.36
N PRO A 387 -13.75 2.95 -20.08
CA PRO A 387 -12.35 2.82 -19.69
C PRO A 387 -11.87 1.39 -19.94
N ARG A 388 -10.82 1.26 -20.74
CA ARG A 388 -10.05 0.03 -20.86
C ARG A 388 -9.18 -0.09 -19.59
N ALA A 389 -9.44 -1.08 -18.76
CA ALA A 389 -8.51 -1.47 -17.72
C ALA A 389 -7.28 -2.14 -18.37
N GLN A 390 -6.14 -1.50 -18.26
CA GLN A 390 -4.85 -2.07 -18.63
C GLN A 390 -4.21 -2.62 -17.34
N ALA A 391 -4.11 -3.94 -17.22
CA ALA A 391 -3.30 -4.56 -16.19
C ALA A 391 -1.99 -5.02 -16.86
N THR A 392 -0.87 -4.48 -16.40
CA THR A 392 0.46 -4.87 -16.85
C THR A 392 1.04 -5.82 -15.81
N TYR A 393 1.27 -7.08 -16.16
CA TYR A 393 1.94 -8.06 -15.31
C TYR A 393 3.36 -8.28 -15.81
N ALA A 394 4.35 -8.06 -14.95
CA ALA A 394 5.72 -8.48 -15.18
C ALA A 394 5.89 -9.91 -14.65
N ALA A 395 6.23 -10.85 -15.52
CA ALA A 395 6.48 -12.23 -15.12
C ALA A 395 7.97 -12.42 -14.80
N THR A 396 8.28 -12.67 -13.55
CA THR A 396 9.60 -13.14 -13.11
C THR A 396 9.61 -14.68 -13.12
N SER A 397 10.48 -15.28 -13.92
CA SER A 397 10.70 -16.72 -13.94
C SER A 397 11.63 -17.14 -12.79
N PRO A 398 11.34 -18.21 -12.03
CA PRO A 398 12.30 -18.77 -11.10
C PRO A 398 13.34 -19.60 -11.85
N SER A 399 14.61 -19.27 -11.73
CA SER A 399 15.74 -20.07 -12.18
C SER A 399 15.81 -21.36 -11.35
N LYS A 400 15.67 -22.51 -12.02
CA LYS A 400 15.97 -23.83 -11.44
C LYS A 400 17.48 -24.01 -11.38
N GLU A 401 18.03 -24.10 -10.18
CA GLU A 401 19.37 -24.64 -9.97
C GLU A 401 19.35 -26.19 -10.04
N PRO A 402 20.40 -26.82 -10.61
CA PRO A 402 20.51 -28.26 -10.65
C PRO A 402 21.07 -28.81 -9.33
N TRP A 403 20.43 -29.82 -8.82
CA TRP A 403 20.77 -30.59 -7.63
C TRP A 403 22.22 -31.15 -7.67
N GLY A 404 23.07 -30.65 -6.77
CA GLY A 404 24.32 -31.31 -6.41
C GLY A 404 24.07 -32.43 -5.42
N ARG A 405 24.61 -33.65 -5.71
CA ARG A 405 24.52 -34.84 -4.84
C ARG A 405 25.31 -34.63 -3.52
N PRO A 406 24.86 -35.20 -2.41
CA PRO A 406 25.62 -35.20 -1.16
C PRO A 406 26.74 -36.26 -1.22
N SER A 407 27.94 -35.84 -0.92
CA SER A 407 29.08 -36.73 -0.64
C SER A 407 29.09 -37.13 0.83
N SER A 408 29.23 -38.44 1.05
CA SER A 408 29.26 -39.14 2.32
C SER A 408 30.47 -38.75 3.21
N PRO A 409 30.38 -38.89 4.54
CA PRO A 409 31.52 -38.62 5.43
C PRO A 409 32.46 -39.82 5.50
N SER A 410 33.72 -39.59 5.32
CA SER A 410 34.79 -40.54 5.66
C SER A 410 35.29 -40.31 7.07
N THR A 411 35.06 -41.30 7.93
CA THR A 411 35.77 -41.53 9.19
C THR A 411 37.23 -41.83 8.96
N SER A 412 38.15 -41.17 9.68
CA SER A 412 39.33 -41.85 10.30
C SER A 412 40.14 -40.91 11.22
N LYS A 413 40.29 -41.41 12.45
CA LYS A 413 41.31 -41.17 13.48
C LYS A 413 41.50 -39.77 14.03
#